data_922464cc4e693900641b5d0ddbab4ad2
#
_entry.id   922464cc4e693900641b5d0ddbab4ad2
#
_cell.length_a   1.000
_cell.length_b   1.000
_cell.length_c   1.000
_cell.angle_alpha   90.00
_cell.angle_beta   90.00
_cell.angle_gamma   90.00
#
_symmetry.space_group_name_H-M   'P 1'
#
loop_
_entity.id
_entity.type
_entity.pdbx_description
1 polymer ?
#
loop_
_entity_poly.entity_id
_entity_poly.type
_entity_poly.pdbx_seq_one_letter_code
_entity_poly.pdbx_strand_id
1 'polypeptide(L)'
;MPEELKPTMTQNFIHDFIDEDIAQGGQFQGMTVHTRFPPEPNGYLHIGHAKAIFVDFGTAEKYGGLCNLRMDDTNPTKEDVEYVEAIQEDIHWLGYDWGDRFFFASDYFEKMYEYAVELIKKGLAYVCELTPEQFKEYRGDVNTPARSPFRDRPIEESLDLFARMRAGEFPNGAMTLRAKIDLASGNFNMRDPVLYRINHMHHHRQGDKWCIYPTPVYL
;
A
#
# COMPACT_ATOMS: atom_id res chain seq x y z
N MET A 1 18.00 -9.39 -48.02
CA MET A 1 18.13 -8.78 -46.70
C MET A 1 17.21 -9.55 -45.78
N PRO A 2 17.70 -10.22 -44.72
CA PRO A 2 16.80 -10.91 -43.81
C PRO A 2 16.03 -9.85 -43.02
N GLU A 3 14.72 -10.02 -42.96
CA GLU A 3 13.80 -9.25 -42.13
C GLU A 3 14.27 -9.35 -40.67
N GLU A 4 14.65 -8.23 -40.06
CA GLU A 4 14.94 -8.17 -38.63
C GLU A 4 13.66 -8.59 -37.88
N LEU A 5 13.71 -9.73 -37.24
CA LEU A 5 12.72 -10.21 -36.29
C LEU A 5 12.63 -9.15 -35.16
N LYS A 6 11.68 -8.21 -35.27
CA LYS A 6 11.28 -7.39 -34.12
C LYS A 6 10.83 -8.36 -33.03
N PRO A 7 11.37 -8.26 -31.82
CA PRO A 7 10.89 -9.09 -30.74
C PRO A 7 9.38 -8.85 -30.59
N THR A 8 8.61 -9.89 -30.85
CA THR A 8 7.18 -9.90 -30.58
C THR A 8 7.05 -9.77 -29.05
N MET A 9 6.65 -8.60 -28.57
CA MET A 9 6.29 -8.45 -27.15
C MET A 9 5.21 -9.48 -26.87
N THR A 10 5.53 -10.45 -26.01
CA THR A 10 4.56 -11.45 -25.60
C THR A 10 3.39 -10.73 -24.93
N GLN A 11 2.20 -10.86 -25.53
CA GLN A 11 0.98 -10.35 -24.97
C GLN A 11 0.72 -11.02 -23.62
N ASN A 12 0.33 -10.26 -22.62
CA ASN A 12 0.00 -10.79 -21.32
C ASN A 12 -1.42 -10.31 -20.94
N PHE A 13 -2.05 -11.00 -20.02
CA PHE A 13 -3.44 -10.72 -19.62
C PHE A 13 -3.67 -9.28 -19.12
N ILE A 14 -2.65 -8.61 -18.56
CA ILE A 14 -2.73 -7.20 -18.16
C ILE A 14 -2.93 -6.32 -19.39
N HIS A 15 -2.16 -6.57 -20.44
CA HIS A 15 -2.29 -5.85 -21.70
C HIS A 15 -3.65 -6.12 -22.35
N ASP A 16 -4.14 -7.37 -22.32
CA ASP A 16 -5.44 -7.71 -22.87
C ASP A 16 -6.57 -6.92 -22.19
N PHE A 17 -6.55 -6.82 -20.85
CA PHE A 17 -7.51 -5.98 -20.11
C PHE A 17 -7.38 -4.50 -20.43
N ILE A 18 -6.14 -3.98 -20.50
CA ILE A 18 -5.93 -2.57 -20.86
C ILE A 18 -6.47 -2.30 -22.27
N ASP A 19 -6.18 -3.18 -23.23
CA ASP A 19 -6.63 -3.04 -24.61
C ASP A 19 -8.18 -3.02 -24.72
N GLU A 20 -8.87 -3.86 -23.94
CA GLU A 20 -10.34 -3.85 -23.84
C GLU A 20 -10.86 -2.57 -23.20
N ASP A 21 -10.26 -2.13 -22.12
CA ASP A 21 -10.71 -0.99 -21.31
C ASP A 21 -10.55 0.35 -22.04
N ILE A 22 -9.45 0.53 -22.81
CA ILE A 22 -9.17 1.78 -23.56
C ILE A 22 -9.73 1.77 -24.99
N ALA A 23 -10.21 0.63 -25.47
CA ALA A 23 -10.80 0.51 -26.82
C ALA A 23 -12.02 1.43 -27.01
N GLN A 24 -12.44 1.62 -28.25
CA GLN A 24 -13.65 2.39 -28.55
C GLN A 24 -14.89 1.75 -27.89
N GLY A 25 -15.54 2.48 -27.01
CA GLY A 25 -16.67 2.00 -26.19
C GLY A 25 -16.27 1.26 -24.92
N GLY A 26 -14.98 1.12 -24.64
CA GLY A 26 -14.46 0.59 -23.37
C GLY A 26 -14.66 1.55 -22.20
N GLN A 27 -14.60 1.02 -20.98
CA GLN A 27 -14.89 1.76 -19.75
C GLN A 27 -13.96 2.96 -19.55
N PHE A 28 -12.71 2.87 -20.01
CA PHE A 28 -11.67 3.88 -19.83
C PHE A 28 -11.18 4.45 -21.18
N GLN A 29 -12.05 4.47 -22.19
CA GLN A 29 -11.74 5.02 -23.50
C GLN A 29 -11.14 6.43 -23.43
N GLY A 30 -9.95 6.61 -24.01
CA GLY A 30 -9.26 7.91 -24.06
C GLY A 30 -8.51 8.28 -22.78
N MET A 31 -8.50 7.43 -21.76
CA MET A 31 -7.68 7.63 -20.57
C MET A 31 -6.23 7.25 -20.83
N THR A 32 -5.30 7.99 -20.22
CA THR A 32 -3.88 7.67 -20.22
C THR A 32 -3.63 6.49 -19.28
N VAL A 33 -2.94 5.48 -19.76
CA VAL A 33 -2.49 4.35 -18.92
C VAL A 33 -1.50 4.88 -17.88
N HIS A 34 -1.75 4.60 -16.62
CA HIS A 34 -0.94 5.09 -15.52
C HIS A 34 -0.62 3.94 -14.56
N THR A 35 0.64 3.59 -14.47
CA THR A 35 1.16 2.52 -13.61
C THR A 35 1.93 3.08 -12.42
N ARG A 36 2.31 2.22 -11.48
CA ARG A 36 3.09 2.59 -10.31
C ARG A 36 3.98 1.43 -9.89
N PHE A 37 5.27 1.71 -9.71
CA PHE A 37 6.20 0.83 -9.02
C PHE A 37 6.39 1.33 -7.59
N PRO A 38 5.89 0.60 -6.54
CA PRO A 38 5.92 1.03 -5.15
C PRO A 38 6.90 0.20 -4.29
N PRO A 39 8.22 0.32 -4.48
CA PRO A 39 9.16 -0.46 -3.67
C PRO A 39 9.21 0.03 -2.21
N GLU A 40 9.39 -0.91 -1.25
CA GLU A 40 9.81 -0.58 0.10
C GLU A 40 11.33 -0.35 0.10
N PRO A 41 11.85 0.80 0.62
CA PRO A 41 13.29 1.07 0.68
C PRO A 41 13.95 0.36 1.87
N ASN A 42 13.79 -0.96 1.96
CA ASN A 42 14.26 -1.81 3.07
C ASN A 42 15.37 -2.79 2.67
N GLY A 43 15.90 -2.68 1.46
CA GLY A 43 16.96 -3.51 0.90
C GLY A 43 17.19 -3.26 -0.57
N TYR A 44 18.24 -3.87 -1.12
CA TYR A 44 18.56 -3.81 -2.54
C TYR A 44 17.55 -4.60 -3.38
N LEU A 45 17.37 -4.16 -4.64
CA LEU A 45 16.50 -4.86 -5.56
C LEU A 45 17.09 -6.23 -5.97
N HIS A 46 16.23 -7.13 -6.36
CA HIS A 46 16.59 -8.45 -6.91
C HIS A 46 15.80 -8.72 -8.19
N ILE A 47 16.08 -9.83 -8.86
CA ILE A 47 15.47 -10.17 -10.16
C ILE A 47 13.93 -10.17 -10.15
N GLY A 48 13.30 -10.44 -9.01
CA GLY A 48 11.84 -10.32 -8.85
C GLY A 48 11.36 -8.88 -8.99
N HIS A 49 12.10 -7.93 -8.45
CA HIS A 49 11.80 -6.50 -8.62
C HIS A 49 12.05 -6.05 -10.06
N ALA A 50 13.13 -6.52 -10.72
CA ALA A 50 13.37 -6.21 -12.13
C ALA A 50 12.19 -6.65 -13.00
N LYS A 51 11.58 -7.81 -12.71
CA LYS A 51 10.38 -8.28 -13.40
C LYS A 51 9.17 -7.34 -13.16
N ALA A 52 8.96 -6.87 -11.93
CA ALA A 52 7.89 -5.91 -11.63
C ALA A 52 8.12 -4.55 -12.32
N ILE A 53 9.35 -4.05 -12.30
CA ILE A 53 9.76 -2.82 -13.02
C ILE A 53 9.44 -2.94 -14.50
N PHE A 54 9.80 -4.08 -15.12
CA PHE A 54 9.49 -4.34 -16.52
C PHE A 54 7.97 -4.34 -16.79
N VAL A 55 7.17 -4.89 -15.90
CA VAL A 55 5.71 -4.88 -16.05
C VAL A 55 5.17 -3.46 -15.89
N ASP A 56 5.57 -2.74 -14.86
CA ASP A 56 5.01 -1.42 -14.55
C ASP A 56 5.48 -0.35 -15.55
N PHE A 57 6.78 -0.16 -15.70
CA PHE A 57 7.34 0.82 -16.63
C PHE A 57 7.14 0.43 -18.09
N GLY A 58 7.37 -0.84 -18.44
CA GLY A 58 7.18 -1.33 -19.81
C GLY A 58 5.74 -1.27 -20.28
N THR A 59 4.76 -1.47 -19.38
CA THR A 59 3.34 -1.23 -19.71
C THR A 59 3.10 0.26 -19.98
N ALA A 60 3.60 1.16 -19.13
CA ALA A 60 3.49 2.59 -19.39
C ALA A 60 4.10 2.99 -20.74
N GLU A 61 5.31 2.52 -21.05
CA GLU A 61 5.95 2.78 -22.36
C GLU A 61 5.12 2.27 -23.52
N LYS A 62 4.63 1.02 -23.45
CA LYS A 62 3.85 0.39 -24.53
C LYS A 62 2.63 1.23 -24.92
N TYR A 63 1.98 1.84 -23.95
CA TYR A 63 0.75 2.63 -24.15
C TYR A 63 1.00 4.13 -24.24
N GLY A 64 2.25 4.60 -24.25
CA GLY A 64 2.57 6.04 -24.20
C GLY A 64 2.04 6.71 -22.93
N GLY A 65 1.95 5.95 -21.86
CA GLY A 65 1.39 6.32 -20.58
C GLY A 65 2.43 6.86 -19.58
N LEU A 66 2.10 6.80 -18.31
CA LEU A 66 2.91 7.32 -17.21
C LEU A 66 3.18 6.22 -16.18
N CYS A 67 4.38 6.25 -15.56
CA CYS A 67 4.69 5.40 -14.41
C CYS A 67 5.17 6.26 -13.24
N ASN A 68 4.59 6.05 -12.06
CA ASN A 68 5.06 6.69 -10.84
C ASN A 68 6.06 5.77 -10.12
N LEU A 69 7.20 6.30 -9.70
CA LEU A 69 8.04 5.69 -8.68
C LEU A 69 7.59 6.22 -7.33
N ARG A 70 6.99 5.37 -6.50
CA ARG A 70 6.53 5.76 -5.16
C ARG A 70 7.17 4.87 -4.10
N MET A 71 8.12 5.37 -3.36
CA MET A 71 8.68 4.67 -2.21
C MET A 71 7.59 4.40 -1.17
N ASP A 72 7.39 3.13 -0.83
CA ASP A 72 6.51 2.72 0.26
C ASP A 72 7.29 2.75 1.57
N ASP A 73 7.55 3.97 2.05
CA ASP A 73 8.30 4.26 3.25
C ASP A 73 7.38 4.38 4.48
N THR A 74 6.55 3.36 4.72
CA THR A 74 5.60 3.35 5.84
C THR A 74 6.09 2.59 7.06
N ASN A 75 7.22 1.91 6.95
CA ASN A 75 7.79 1.12 8.05
C ASN A 75 9.11 1.70 8.57
N PRO A 76 9.11 2.54 9.60
CA PRO A 76 10.29 3.25 10.08
C PRO A 76 11.42 2.34 10.60
N THR A 77 11.18 1.04 10.74
CA THR A 77 12.16 0.13 11.35
C THR A 77 13.23 -0.40 10.40
N LYS A 78 13.06 -0.23 9.10
CA LYS A 78 13.89 -0.92 8.09
C LYS A 78 14.32 -0.03 6.92
N GLU A 79 13.88 1.21 6.87
CA GLU A 79 14.04 2.08 5.74
C GLU A 79 15.32 2.91 5.86
N ASP A 80 16.11 2.96 4.78
CA ASP A 80 17.36 3.71 4.71
C ASP A 80 17.45 4.50 3.39
N VAL A 81 18.08 5.66 3.47
CA VAL A 81 18.35 6.54 2.31
C VAL A 81 19.21 5.82 1.27
N GLU A 82 20.15 4.98 1.70
CA GLU A 82 20.99 4.16 0.81
C GLU A 82 20.16 3.30 -0.13
N TYR A 83 19.09 2.65 0.38
CA TYR A 83 18.22 1.83 -0.45
C TYR A 83 17.36 2.66 -1.40
N VAL A 84 16.95 3.86 -0.98
CA VAL A 84 16.22 4.79 -1.87
C VAL A 84 17.08 5.17 -3.07
N GLU A 85 18.37 5.47 -2.87
CA GLU A 85 19.30 5.81 -3.94
C GLU A 85 19.57 4.61 -4.84
N ALA A 86 19.87 3.44 -4.26
CA ALA A 86 20.15 2.22 -5.00
C ALA A 86 18.95 1.78 -5.88
N ILE A 87 17.72 1.91 -5.38
CA ILE A 87 16.50 1.60 -6.16
C ILE A 87 16.41 2.50 -7.39
N GLN A 88 16.70 3.79 -7.26
CA GLN A 88 16.67 4.73 -8.37
C GLN A 88 17.76 4.41 -9.41
N GLU A 89 18.98 4.10 -8.95
CA GLU A 89 20.09 3.68 -9.83
C GLU A 89 19.74 2.40 -10.60
N ASP A 90 19.17 1.39 -9.94
CA ASP A 90 18.79 0.14 -10.55
C ASP A 90 17.70 0.30 -11.63
N ILE A 91 16.71 1.18 -11.40
CA ILE A 91 15.67 1.46 -12.38
C ILE A 91 16.26 2.15 -13.61
N HIS A 92 17.14 3.13 -13.43
CA HIS A 92 17.83 3.79 -14.54
C HIS A 92 18.76 2.81 -15.29
N TRP A 93 19.46 1.93 -14.56
CA TRP A 93 20.29 0.90 -15.17
C TRP A 93 19.47 -0.06 -16.04
N LEU A 94 18.23 -0.36 -15.66
CA LEU A 94 17.28 -1.14 -16.46
C LEU A 94 16.72 -0.37 -17.66
N GLY A 95 17.05 0.92 -17.82
CA GLY A 95 16.67 1.75 -18.95
C GLY A 95 15.34 2.51 -18.77
N TYR A 96 14.80 2.57 -17.56
CA TYR A 96 13.54 3.28 -17.26
C TYR A 96 13.76 4.60 -16.53
N ASP A 97 12.77 5.50 -16.67
CA ASP A 97 12.75 6.80 -16.02
C ASP A 97 11.31 7.15 -15.61
N TRP A 98 11.18 7.78 -14.46
CA TRP A 98 9.89 8.26 -13.93
C TRP A 98 9.69 9.78 -14.13
N GLY A 99 10.68 10.51 -14.63
CA GLY A 99 10.64 11.97 -14.78
C GLY A 99 10.46 12.69 -13.43
N ASP A 100 9.44 13.51 -13.34
CA ASP A 100 9.07 14.25 -12.14
C ASP A 100 8.11 13.47 -11.18
N ARG A 101 7.81 12.21 -11.49
CA ARG A 101 6.82 11.38 -10.77
C ARG A 101 7.47 10.51 -9.71
N PHE A 102 8.30 11.12 -8.87
CA PHE A 102 8.93 10.50 -7.70
C PHE A 102 8.22 10.93 -6.43
N PHE A 103 7.71 9.96 -5.66
CA PHE A 103 6.89 10.22 -4.48
C PHE A 103 7.33 9.34 -3.32
N PHE A 104 6.99 9.77 -2.10
CA PHE A 104 7.08 8.97 -0.89
C PHE A 104 5.72 8.81 -0.25
N ALA A 105 5.40 7.63 0.26
CA ALA A 105 4.15 7.40 0.97
C ALA A 105 4.08 8.26 2.24
N SER A 106 5.21 8.50 2.90
CA SER A 106 5.29 9.33 4.11
C SER A 106 4.89 10.81 3.89
N ASP A 107 4.94 11.33 2.67
CA ASP A 107 4.48 12.69 2.37
C ASP A 107 2.95 12.82 2.50
N TYR A 108 2.23 11.71 2.45
CA TYR A 108 0.77 11.63 2.52
C TYR A 108 0.24 11.19 3.89
N PHE A 109 1.06 11.02 4.91
CA PHE A 109 0.63 10.52 6.23
C PHE A 109 -0.50 11.34 6.84
N GLU A 110 -0.46 12.69 6.73
CA GLU A 110 -1.54 13.53 7.23
C GLU A 110 -2.86 13.23 6.49
N LYS A 111 -2.80 13.11 5.17
CA LYS A 111 -3.96 12.81 4.32
C LYS A 111 -4.53 11.41 4.59
N MET A 112 -3.65 10.44 4.78
CA MET A 112 -4.05 9.09 5.16
C MET A 112 -4.73 9.08 6.54
N TYR A 113 -4.21 9.86 7.49
CA TYR A 113 -4.84 10.00 8.81
C TYR A 113 -6.25 10.62 8.70
N GLU A 114 -6.42 11.68 7.91
CA GLU A 114 -7.72 12.29 7.65
C GLU A 114 -8.72 11.27 7.07
N TYR A 115 -8.30 10.48 6.09
CA TYR A 115 -9.14 9.42 5.52
C TYR A 115 -9.47 8.31 6.52
N ALA A 116 -8.53 7.94 7.40
CA ALA A 116 -8.80 6.98 8.46
C ALA A 116 -9.86 7.51 9.44
N VAL A 117 -9.79 8.80 9.81
CA VAL A 117 -10.83 9.46 10.61
C VAL A 117 -12.19 9.45 9.90
N GLU A 118 -12.22 9.68 8.58
CA GLU A 118 -13.46 9.57 7.80
C GLU A 118 -14.04 8.16 7.80
N LEU A 119 -13.19 7.12 7.68
CA LEU A 119 -13.62 5.72 7.75
C LEU A 119 -14.26 5.41 9.11
N ILE A 120 -13.67 5.91 10.21
CA ILE A 120 -14.26 5.75 11.55
C ILE A 120 -15.62 6.45 11.62
N LYS A 121 -15.72 7.70 11.16
CA LYS A 121 -16.98 8.47 11.14
C LYS A 121 -18.09 7.77 10.34
N LYS A 122 -17.73 7.07 9.28
CA LYS A 122 -18.66 6.26 8.47
C LYS A 122 -18.99 4.90 9.09
N GLY A 123 -18.41 4.55 10.24
CA GLY A 123 -18.57 3.23 10.88
C GLY A 123 -17.88 2.10 10.11
N LEU A 124 -16.91 2.42 9.23
CA LEU A 124 -16.16 1.47 8.40
C LEU A 124 -14.76 1.13 8.96
N ALA A 125 -14.41 1.70 10.12
CA ALA A 125 -13.22 1.34 10.86
C ALA A 125 -13.48 1.46 12.37
N TYR A 126 -12.70 0.74 13.17
CA TYR A 126 -12.80 0.72 14.62
C TYR A 126 -11.44 0.50 15.28
N VAL A 127 -11.25 1.01 16.49
CA VAL A 127 -10.05 0.76 17.29
C VAL A 127 -10.21 -0.57 18.03
N CYS A 128 -9.20 -1.43 17.90
CA CYS A 128 -9.14 -2.76 18.46
C CYS A 128 -7.97 -2.85 19.47
N GLU A 129 -8.25 -3.28 20.68
CA GLU A 129 -7.28 -3.43 21.79
C GLU A 129 -6.76 -4.87 21.94
N LEU A 130 -7.05 -5.76 21.01
CA LEU A 130 -6.50 -7.12 21.04
C LEU A 130 -4.99 -7.08 20.80
N THR A 131 -4.25 -7.74 21.69
CA THR A 131 -2.82 -7.99 21.45
C THR A 131 -2.63 -8.96 20.27
N PRO A 132 -1.43 -9.03 19.64
CA PRO A 132 -1.17 -9.97 18.57
C PRO A 132 -1.46 -11.43 18.96
N GLU A 133 -1.22 -11.83 20.22
CA GLU A 133 -1.50 -13.15 20.75
C GLU A 133 -3.01 -13.41 20.84
N GLN A 134 -3.75 -12.50 21.47
CA GLN A 134 -5.19 -12.55 21.54
C GLN A 134 -5.83 -12.56 20.16
N PHE A 135 -5.28 -11.74 19.24
CA PHE A 135 -5.81 -11.69 17.89
C PHE A 135 -5.69 -13.04 17.15
N LYS A 136 -4.67 -13.85 17.43
CA LYS A 136 -4.55 -15.19 16.85
C LYS A 136 -5.73 -16.09 17.26
N GLU A 137 -6.21 -15.97 18.51
CA GLU A 137 -7.37 -16.70 19.00
C GLU A 137 -8.67 -16.21 18.33
N TYR A 138 -8.79 -14.89 18.10
CA TYR A 138 -9.95 -14.26 17.47
C TYR A 138 -9.88 -14.25 15.92
N ARG A 139 -8.77 -14.67 15.31
CA ARG A 139 -8.60 -14.62 13.85
C ARG A 139 -9.47 -15.63 13.13
N GLY A 140 -9.82 -16.74 13.80
CA GLY A 140 -10.52 -17.85 13.20
C GLY A 140 -9.70 -18.61 12.15
N ASP A 141 -10.35 -19.50 11.45
CA ASP A 141 -9.81 -20.24 10.29
C ASP A 141 -10.62 -19.92 9.02
N VAL A 142 -10.32 -20.62 7.92
CA VAL A 142 -11.01 -20.41 6.63
C VAL A 142 -12.53 -20.61 6.76
N ASN A 143 -12.97 -21.52 7.63
CA ASN A 143 -14.36 -21.92 7.79
C ASN A 143 -15.08 -21.21 8.94
N THR A 144 -14.31 -20.67 9.90
CA THR A 144 -14.86 -20.07 11.13
C THR A 144 -14.44 -18.60 11.22
N PRO A 145 -15.29 -17.66 10.76
CA PRO A 145 -15.02 -16.24 10.90
C PRO A 145 -14.91 -15.85 12.37
N ALA A 146 -13.81 -15.22 12.77
CA ALA A 146 -13.69 -14.66 14.11
C ALA A 146 -14.07 -13.18 14.10
N ARG A 147 -14.63 -12.73 15.22
CA ARG A 147 -15.08 -11.36 15.41
C ARG A 147 -14.41 -10.76 16.63
N SER A 148 -13.72 -9.62 16.44
CA SER A 148 -13.20 -8.87 17.59
C SER A 148 -14.32 -8.37 18.48
N PRO A 149 -14.19 -8.46 19.83
CA PRO A 149 -15.17 -7.90 20.77
C PRO A 149 -15.29 -6.36 20.64
N PHE A 150 -14.29 -5.69 20.05
CA PHE A 150 -14.25 -4.24 19.85
C PHE A 150 -14.87 -3.79 18.52
N ARG A 151 -15.34 -4.73 17.69
CA ARG A 151 -15.81 -4.42 16.34
C ARG A 151 -17.02 -3.48 16.31
N ASP A 152 -17.84 -3.51 17.34
CA ASP A 152 -19.02 -2.68 17.45
C ASP A 152 -18.87 -1.53 18.46
N ARG A 153 -17.62 -1.15 18.75
CA ARG A 153 -17.29 0.04 19.55
C ARG A 153 -17.98 1.28 18.98
N PRO A 154 -18.55 2.16 19.82
CA PRO A 154 -19.12 3.42 19.38
C PRO A 154 -18.14 4.25 18.56
N ILE A 155 -18.65 4.98 17.56
CA ILE A 155 -17.83 5.80 16.65
C ILE A 155 -17.04 6.84 17.44
N GLU A 156 -17.68 7.50 18.39
CA GLU A 156 -17.07 8.56 19.22
C GLU A 156 -15.91 8.02 20.05
N GLU A 157 -16.04 6.82 20.61
CA GLU A 157 -14.98 6.16 21.37
C GLU A 157 -13.80 5.76 20.45
N SER A 158 -14.08 5.25 19.25
CA SER A 158 -13.02 4.94 18.27
C SER A 158 -12.30 6.20 17.78
N LEU A 159 -13.00 7.33 17.63
CA LEU A 159 -12.40 8.61 17.27
C LEU A 159 -11.49 9.15 18.39
N ASP A 160 -11.96 9.11 19.64
CA ASP A 160 -11.16 9.53 20.80
C ASP A 160 -9.89 8.69 20.92
N LEU A 161 -10.03 7.36 20.92
CA LEU A 161 -8.89 6.45 21.02
C LEU A 161 -7.91 6.62 19.87
N PHE A 162 -8.38 6.81 18.63
CA PHE A 162 -7.49 7.00 17.48
C PHE A 162 -6.72 8.32 17.55
N ALA A 163 -7.36 9.40 18.05
CA ALA A 163 -6.69 10.67 18.30
C ALA A 163 -5.61 10.53 19.40
N ARG A 164 -5.90 9.81 20.47
CA ARG A 164 -4.97 9.54 21.57
C ARG A 164 -3.83 8.58 21.16
N MET A 165 -4.10 7.62 20.24
CA MET A 165 -3.05 6.83 19.60
C MET A 165 -2.05 7.73 18.87
N ARG A 166 -2.54 8.71 18.09
CA ARG A 166 -1.69 9.69 17.40
C ARG A 166 -0.94 10.59 18.38
N ALA A 167 -1.54 10.95 19.51
CA ALA A 167 -0.92 11.74 20.57
C ALA A 167 0.20 11.00 21.32
N GLY A 168 0.37 9.68 21.08
CA GLY A 168 1.41 8.90 21.72
C GLY A 168 1.10 8.41 23.13
N GLU A 169 -0.16 8.42 23.55
CA GLU A 169 -0.56 8.03 24.90
C GLU A 169 -0.42 6.53 25.19
N PHE A 170 -0.34 5.69 24.15
CA PHE A 170 -0.34 4.23 24.29
C PHE A 170 0.99 3.62 23.82
N PRO A 171 1.46 2.55 24.48
CA PRO A 171 2.68 1.86 24.06
C PRO A 171 2.49 1.07 22.77
N ASN A 172 3.62 0.67 22.16
CA ASN A 172 3.63 -0.19 20.98
C ASN A 172 2.79 -1.46 21.21
N GLY A 173 1.96 -1.81 20.25
CA GLY A 173 1.14 -3.03 20.29
C GLY A 173 -0.13 -2.94 21.15
N ALA A 174 -0.37 -1.84 21.87
CA ALA A 174 -1.56 -1.71 22.72
C ALA A 174 -2.87 -1.70 21.92
N MET A 175 -2.86 -1.06 20.75
CA MET A 175 -4.06 -0.88 19.93
C MET A 175 -3.71 -0.86 18.44
N THR A 176 -4.70 -1.17 17.62
CA THR A 176 -4.66 -1.02 16.16
C THR A 176 -5.97 -0.41 15.67
N LEU A 177 -5.91 0.38 14.61
CA LEU A 177 -7.11 0.71 13.83
C LEU A 177 -7.34 -0.39 12.80
N ARG A 178 -8.55 -0.91 12.71
CA ARG A 178 -8.94 -1.97 11.78
C ARG A 178 -10.10 -1.52 10.89
N ALA A 179 -10.06 -1.94 9.62
CA ALA A 179 -11.21 -1.79 8.75
C ALA A 179 -12.35 -2.71 9.22
N LYS A 180 -13.59 -2.29 8.96
CA LYS A 180 -14.80 -3.08 9.22
C LYS A 180 -15.35 -3.57 7.87
N ILE A 181 -14.90 -4.77 7.46
CA ILE A 181 -15.24 -5.37 6.16
C ILE A 181 -16.03 -6.68 6.38
N ASP A 182 -15.97 -7.60 5.44
CA ASP A 182 -16.64 -8.89 5.54
C ASP A 182 -15.77 -9.93 6.24
N LEU A 183 -16.20 -10.38 7.42
CA LEU A 183 -15.52 -11.44 8.18
C LEU A 183 -15.64 -12.81 7.54
N ALA A 184 -16.61 -13.02 6.63
CA ALA A 184 -16.83 -14.28 5.93
C ALA A 184 -16.09 -14.36 4.58
N SER A 185 -15.35 -13.32 4.19
CA SER A 185 -14.58 -13.31 2.94
C SER A 185 -13.65 -14.51 2.85
N GLY A 186 -13.59 -15.17 1.69
CA GLY A 186 -12.60 -16.21 1.40
C GLY A 186 -11.15 -15.69 1.39
N ASN A 187 -10.97 -14.37 1.18
CA ASN A 187 -9.68 -13.70 1.26
C ASN A 187 -9.45 -13.16 2.69
N PHE A 188 -8.49 -13.75 3.41
CA PHE A 188 -8.13 -13.31 4.77
C PHE A 188 -7.74 -11.84 4.88
N ASN A 189 -7.15 -11.26 3.84
CA ASN A 189 -6.77 -9.86 3.81
C ASN A 189 -7.98 -8.91 3.80
N MET A 190 -9.18 -9.43 3.52
CA MET A 190 -10.44 -8.68 3.55
C MET A 190 -11.21 -8.85 4.85
N ARG A 191 -10.67 -9.61 5.82
CA ARG A 191 -11.31 -9.85 7.12
C ARG A 191 -10.81 -8.86 8.17
N ASP A 192 -11.39 -7.68 8.21
CA ASP A 192 -11.04 -6.60 9.15
C ASP A 192 -9.52 -6.37 9.25
N PRO A 193 -8.82 -6.06 8.15
CA PRO A 193 -7.38 -5.84 8.17
C PRO A 193 -6.97 -4.67 9.05
N VAL A 194 -5.74 -4.69 9.54
CA VAL A 194 -5.15 -3.56 10.26
C VAL A 194 -4.87 -2.43 9.28
N LEU A 195 -5.34 -1.22 9.59
CA LEU A 195 -5.06 0.01 8.83
C LEU A 195 -3.92 0.80 9.46
N TYR A 196 -3.90 0.92 10.79
CA TYR A 196 -2.86 1.61 11.55
C TYR A 196 -2.39 0.80 12.75
N ARG A 197 -1.10 0.92 13.05
CA ARG A 197 -0.45 0.38 14.26
C ARG A 197 0.31 1.46 14.99
N ILE A 198 0.47 1.29 16.32
CA ILE A 198 1.32 2.13 17.14
C ILE A 198 2.76 1.64 17.02
N ASN A 199 3.68 2.55 16.69
CA ASN A 199 5.11 2.27 16.63
C ASN A 199 5.89 3.56 16.96
N HIS A 200 6.43 3.65 18.19
CA HIS A 200 7.24 4.79 18.63
C HIS A 200 8.68 4.65 18.10
N MET A 201 8.87 4.96 16.82
CA MET A 201 10.16 4.90 16.14
C MET A 201 10.40 6.15 15.31
N HIS A 202 11.67 6.55 15.24
CA HIS A 202 12.12 7.63 14.35
C HIS A 202 11.96 7.20 12.89
N HIS A 203 11.34 8.06 12.09
CA HIS A 203 11.18 7.86 10.64
C HIS A 203 12.22 8.66 9.88
N HIS A 204 12.91 8.07 8.92
CA HIS A 204 14.02 8.70 8.19
C HIS A 204 13.67 10.04 7.51
N ARG A 205 12.39 10.27 7.13
CA ARG A 205 11.92 11.54 6.55
C ARG A 205 11.04 12.37 7.48
N GLN A 206 10.17 11.74 8.26
CA GLN A 206 9.19 12.43 9.10
C GLN A 206 9.69 12.69 10.53
N GLY A 207 10.87 12.14 10.89
CA GLY A 207 11.41 12.27 12.25
C GLY A 207 10.51 11.62 13.29
N ASP A 208 10.29 12.30 14.40
CA ASP A 208 9.47 11.83 15.53
C ASP A 208 8.04 12.39 15.50
N LYS A 209 7.60 12.93 14.36
CA LYS A 209 6.27 13.54 14.20
C LYS A 209 5.14 12.51 14.37
N TRP A 210 5.39 11.26 14.04
CA TRP A 210 4.41 10.19 14.03
C TRP A 210 4.79 9.06 14.98
N CYS A 211 3.81 8.51 15.68
CA CYS A 211 3.92 7.30 16.50
C CYS A 211 2.87 6.25 16.11
N ILE A 212 2.06 6.54 15.10
CA ILE A 212 1.17 5.58 14.44
C ILE A 212 1.49 5.56 12.95
N TYR A 213 1.50 4.38 12.34
CA TYR A 213 1.87 4.20 10.95
C TYR A 213 0.83 3.38 10.21
N PRO A 214 0.48 3.77 8.97
CA PRO A 214 -0.39 2.97 8.12
C PRO A 214 0.29 1.64 7.78
N THR A 215 -0.52 0.63 7.47
CA THR A 215 -0.02 -0.66 6.98
C THR A 215 -0.13 -0.72 5.46
N PRO A 216 0.63 -1.61 4.77
CA PRO A 216 0.56 -1.73 3.32
C PRO A 216 -0.84 -2.02 2.76
N VAL A 217 -1.74 -2.58 3.57
CA VAL A 217 -3.14 -2.81 3.17
C VAL A 217 -3.92 -1.51 2.98
N TYR A 218 -3.47 -0.42 3.62
CA TYR A 218 -4.14 0.89 3.57
C TYR A 218 -3.61 1.78 2.43
N LEU A 219 -2.48 1.42 1.82
CA LEU A 219 -1.81 2.12 0.72
C LEU A 219 -2.31 1.66 -0.64
#